data_11ad0fdb06ad04e7499be9e085919554
#
_entry.id   11ad0fdb06ad04e7499be9e085919554
#
_cell.length_a   1.000
_cell.length_b   1.000
_cell.length_c   1.000
_cell.angle_alpha   90.00
_cell.angle_beta   90.00
_cell.angle_gamma   90.00
#
_symmetry.space_group_name_H-M   'P 1'
#
loop_
_entity.id
_entity.type
_entity.pdbx_description
1 polymer ?
#
loop_
_entity_poly.entity_id
_entity_poly.type
_entity_poly.pdbx_seq_one_letter_code
_entity_poly.pdbx_strand_id
1 'polypeptide(L)'
;PNKLSSFLIDTNSWCNTTAYPVEPVQWNDKEYSRIETASHVFKLSKEKLSKLILNSNGSVIEATNQINQIFQMKNDFPIFMAVMDIAWFRPDVIKPESFVPVGIGAVAYIERLKSYLGENKEEQIFAHMIKLQKKYWPEAKRKFYPIDIEYLSCECRKYYSYVNGTKLFEGKNLFHPKQ
;
A
#
# COMPACT_ATOMS: atom_id res chain seq x y z
N PRO A 1 -24.42 3.02 -2.08
CA PRO A 1 -23.42 3.57 -1.15
C PRO A 1 -24.05 3.94 0.19
N ASN A 2 -25.15 4.70 0.17
CA ASN A 2 -25.79 5.18 1.41
C ASN A 2 -26.28 4.03 2.31
N LYS A 3 -26.81 2.96 1.74
CA LYS A 3 -27.25 1.78 2.50
C LYS A 3 -26.09 1.07 3.20
N LEU A 4 -24.91 0.99 2.55
CA LEU A 4 -23.72 0.39 3.15
C LEU A 4 -23.19 1.28 4.28
N SER A 5 -23.10 2.59 4.06
CA SER A 5 -22.64 3.54 5.09
C SER A 5 -23.55 3.51 6.32
N SER A 6 -24.87 3.54 6.13
CA SER A 6 -25.83 3.43 7.23
C SER A 6 -25.65 2.11 7.98
N PHE A 7 -25.58 0.99 7.27
CA PHE A 7 -25.38 -0.31 7.89
C PHE A 7 -24.10 -0.38 8.73
N LEU A 8 -22.97 0.14 8.22
CA LEU A 8 -21.70 0.13 8.95
C LEU A 8 -21.74 1.03 10.19
N ILE A 9 -22.44 2.16 10.13
CA ILE A 9 -22.64 3.06 11.27
C ILE A 9 -23.54 2.40 12.31
N ASP A 10 -24.72 1.92 11.89
CA ASP A 10 -25.74 1.35 12.76
C ASP A 10 -25.26 0.09 13.48
N THR A 11 -24.42 -0.70 12.83
CA THR A 11 -23.87 -1.94 13.39
C THR A 11 -22.54 -1.77 14.08
N ASN A 12 -21.93 -0.58 14.05
CA ASN A 12 -20.57 -0.30 14.49
C ASN A 12 -19.55 -1.32 13.93
N SER A 13 -19.79 -1.75 12.68
CA SER A 13 -19.08 -2.86 12.04
C SER A 13 -17.88 -2.41 11.20
N TRP A 14 -17.40 -1.18 11.40
CA TRP A 14 -16.19 -0.73 10.72
C TRP A 14 -14.96 -1.47 11.27
N CYS A 15 -14.42 -2.38 10.48
CA CYS A 15 -13.35 -3.28 10.90
C CYS A 15 -11.94 -2.88 10.46
N ASN A 16 -11.78 -1.82 9.68
CA ASN A 16 -10.46 -1.42 9.22
C ASN A 16 -9.78 -0.46 10.20
N THR A 17 -9.23 -1.00 11.27
CA THR A 17 -8.64 -0.20 12.35
C THR A 17 -7.11 -0.21 12.37
N THR A 18 -6.43 -1.12 11.68
CA THR A 18 -5.01 -1.35 11.94
C THR A 18 -4.11 -1.49 10.72
N ALA A 19 -4.53 -2.17 9.65
CA ALA A 19 -3.65 -2.50 8.54
C ALA A 19 -3.66 -1.44 7.43
N TYR A 20 -4.84 -0.96 7.06
CA TYR A 20 -5.04 0.00 5.96
C TYR A 20 -6.03 1.08 6.41
N PRO A 21 -5.61 1.99 7.29
CA PRO A 21 -6.52 3.00 7.82
C PRO A 21 -6.94 3.95 6.70
N VAL A 22 -8.22 3.94 6.38
CA VAL A 22 -8.82 4.96 5.51
C VAL A 22 -9.06 6.21 6.34
N GLU A 23 -8.52 7.33 5.91
CA GLU A 23 -8.70 8.62 6.57
C GLU A 23 -9.96 9.34 6.05
N PRO A 24 -10.54 10.27 6.84
CA PRO A 24 -11.46 11.26 6.31
C PRO A 24 -10.78 12.05 5.19
N VAL A 25 -11.51 12.39 4.14
CA VAL A 25 -10.96 13.16 3.02
C VAL A 25 -11.79 14.40 2.72
N GLN A 26 -11.13 15.41 2.17
CA GLN A 26 -11.76 16.57 1.58
C GLN A 26 -12.01 16.28 0.08
N TRP A 27 -13.25 16.50 -0.38
CA TRP A 27 -13.59 16.36 -1.78
C TRP A 27 -14.65 17.38 -2.16
N ASN A 28 -14.35 18.24 -3.13
CA ASN A 28 -15.23 19.33 -3.57
C ASN A 28 -15.76 20.15 -2.38
N ASP A 29 -14.84 20.66 -1.56
CA ASP A 29 -15.10 21.51 -0.40
C ASP A 29 -15.99 20.89 0.70
N LYS A 30 -16.18 19.58 0.65
CA LYS A 30 -16.91 18.81 1.64
C LYS A 30 -15.99 17.78 2.30
N GLU A 31 -16.06 17.71 3.63
CA GLU A 31 -15.42 16.64 4.39
C GLU A 31 -16.29 15.38 4.40
N TYR A 32 -15.64 14.24 4.15
CA TYR A 32 -16.24 12.91 4.18
C TYR A 32 -15.59 12.08 5.27
N SER A 33 -16.41 11.43 6.08
CA SER A 33 -15.93 10.50 7.10
C SER A 33 -15.21 9.29 6.47
N ARG A 34 -14.51 8.51 7.28
CA ARG A 34 -13.83 7.28 6.84
C ARG A 34 -14.75 6.33 6.08
N ILE A 35 -15.98 6.13 6.60
CA ILE A 35 -16.98 5.24 5.99
C ILE A 35 -17.45 5.79 4.66
N GLU A 36 -17.75 7.09 4.59
CA GLU A 36 -18.18 7.74 3.35
C GLU A 36 -17.03 7.76 2.33
N THR A 37 -15.78 7.94 2.75
CA THR A 37 -14.62 7.86 1.86
C THR A 37 -14.56 6.50 1.18
N ALA A 38 -14.59 5.42 1.94
CA ALA A 38 -14.53 4.07 1.40
C ALA A 38 -15.74 3.67 0.54
N SER A 39 -16.94 4.14 0.89
CA SER A 39 -18.19 3.71 0.26
C SER A 39 -18.73 4.65 -0.81
N HIS A 40 -18.31 5.90 -0.82
CA HIS A 40 -18.95 6.95 -1.61
C HIS A 40 -17.97 7.82 -2.41
N VAL A 41 -16.89 8.31 -1.82
CA VAL A 41 -15.98 9.26 -2.47
C VAL A 41 -15.34 8.66 -3.72
N PHE A 42 -14.89 7.43 -3.69
CA PHE A 42 -14.31 6.76 -4.85
C PHE A 42 -15.31 6.66 -6.02
N LYS A 43 -16.57 6.45 -5.72
CA LYS A 43 -17.61 6.43 -6.76
C LYS A 43 -17.82 7.81 -7.39
N LEU A 44 -17.82 8.88 -6.58
CA LEU A 44 -18.01 10.24 -7.06
C LEU A 44 -16.81 10.73 -7.89
N SER A 45 -15.62 10.31 -7.50
CA SER A 45 -14.36 10.75 -8.11
C SER A 45 -13.89 9.88 -9.27
N LYS A 46 -14.58 8.79 -9.63
CA LYS A 46 -14.13 7.75 -10.57
C LYS A 46 -13.58 8.30 -11.90
N GLU A 47 -14.26 9.27 -12.50
CA GLU A 47 -13.85 9.81 -13.81
C GLU A 47 -12.54 10.61 -13.69
N LYS A 48 -12.40 11.38 -12.62
CA LYS A 48 -11.19 12.14 -12.35
C LYS A 48 -10.03 11.20 -12.03
N LEU A 49 -10.26 10.18 -11.20
CA LEU A 49 -9.26 9.15 -10.87
C LEU A 49 -8.81 8.38 -12.11
N SER A 50 -9.74 7.97 -12.96
CA SER A 50 -9.41 7.27 -14.21
C SER A 50 -8.49 8.10 -15.11
N LYS A 51 -8.75 9.40 -15.26
CA LYS A 51 -7.88 10.29 -16.04
C LYS A 51 -6.47 10.39 -15.44
N LEU A 52 -6.36 10.53 -14.13
CA LEU A 52 -5.06 10.60 -13.45
C LEU A 52 -4.26 9.31 -13.63
N ILE A 53 -4.90 8.17 -13.45
CA ILE A 53 -4.29 6.85 -13.64
C ILE A 53 -3.78 6.69 -15.08
N LEU A 54 -4.59 7.06 -16.07
CA LEU A 54 -4.16 7.02 -17.48
C LEU A 54 -2.99 7.98 -17.79
N ASN A 55 -2.93 9.11 -17.11
CA ASN A 55 -1.86 10.10 -17.29
C ASN A 55 -0.57 9.79 -16.50
N SER A 56 -0.55 8.75 -15.68
CA SER A 56 0.61 8.40 -14.86
C SER A 56 1.75 7.70 -15.61
N ASN A 57 1.63 7.58 -16.95
CA ASN A 57 2.61 6.88 -17.80
C ASN A 57 2.92 5.44 -17.35
N GLY A 58 1.98 4.80 -16.70
CA GLY A 58 2.12 3.45 -16.16
C GLY A 58 2.91 3.37 -14.85
N SER A 59 3.24 4.47 -14.22
CA SER A 59 3.98 4.52 -12.96
C SER A 59 3.06 4.41 -11.75
N VAL A 60 3.35 3.45 -10.87
CA VAL A 60 2.64 3.30 -9.58
C VAL A 60 2.81 4.52 -8.70
N ILE A 61 4.06 5.03 -8.57
CA ILE A 61 4.34 6.21 -7.74
C ILE A 61 3.60 7.44 -8.28
N GLU A 62 3.68 7.67 -9.59
CA GLU A 62 3.05 8.83 -10.20
C GLU A 62 1.53 8.80 -10.03
N ALA A 63 0.91 7.64 -10.29
CA ALA A 63 -0.54 7.47 -10.08
C ALA A 63 -0.93 7.70 -8.60
N THR A 64 -0.17 7.14 -7.66
CA THR A 64 -0.41 7.33 -6.22
C THR A 64 -0.31 8.80 -5.84
N ASN A 65 0.74 9.49 -6.26
CA ASN A 65 0.97 10.90 -5.96
C ASN A 65 -0.12 11.79 -6.54
N GLN A 66 -0.49 11.59 -7.82
CA GLN A 66 -1.53 12.38 -8.48
C GLN A 66 -2.90 12.20 -7.81
N ILE A 67 -3.24 10.98 -7.41
CA ILE A 67 -4.47 10.70 -6.67
C ILE A 67 -4.41 11.35 -5.29
N ASN A 68 -3.28 11.25 -4.59
CA ASN A 68 -3.16 11.81 -3.25
C ASN A 68 -3.16 13.35 -3.24
N GLN A 69 -2.71 14.01 -4.30
CA GLN A 69 -2.87 15.46 -4.45
C GLN A 69 -4.32 15.91 -4.38
N ILE A 70 -5.25 15.04 -4.79
CA ILE A 70 -6.69 15.34 -4.71
C ILE A 70 -7.25 15.09 -3.31
N PHE A 71 -6.88 13.96 -2.70
CA PHE A 71 -7.46 13.54 -1.41
C PHE A 71 -6.69 14.06 -0.22
N GLN A 72 -5.44 14.48 -0.41
CA GLN A 72 -4.55 15.02 0.64
C GLN A 72 -4.50 14.14 1.90
N MET A 73 -4.52 12.83 1.71
CA MET A 73 -4.38 11.88 2.82
C MET A 73 -2.97 11.94 3.38
N LYS A 74 -2.83 11.95 4.71
CA LYS A 74 -1.53 11.89 5.39
C LYS A 74 -0.85 10.55 5.18
N ASN A 75 -1.64 9.49 5.09
CA ASN A 75 -1.19 8.15 4.76
C ASN A 75 -1.73 7.75 3.39
N ASP A 76 -0.88 7.76 2.39
CA ASP A 76 -1.21 7.42 1.00
C ASP A 76 -1.17 5.90 0.71
N PHE A 77 -0.79 5.10 1.69
CA PHE A 77 -0.67 3.65 1.53
C PHE A 77 -1.95 2.98 1.02
N PRO A 78 -3.18 3.34 1.45
CA PRO A 78 -4.40 2.80 0.87
C PRO A 78 -4.57 3.14 -0.63
N ILE A 79 -4.14 4.34 -1.05
CA ILE A 79 -4.14 4.74 -2.46
C ILE A 79 -3.14 3.89 -3.25
N PHE A 80 -1.92 3.78 -2.73
CA PHE A 80 -0.88 2.94 -3.31
C PHE A 80 -1.36 1.50 -3.52
N MET A 81 -1.99 0.89 -2.52
CA MET A 81 -2.52 -0.48 -2.63
C MET A 81 -3.61 -0.59 -3.70
N ALA A 82 -4.52 0.39 -3.79
CA ALA A 82 -5.53 0.42 -4.84
C ALA A 82 -4.92 0.57 -6.25
N VAL A 83 -3.86 1.37 -6.39
CA VAL A 83 -3.10 1.49 -7.65
C VAL A 83 -2.40 0.18 -8.00
N MET A 84 -1.87 -0.54 -7.02
CA MET A 84 -1.28 -1.87 -7.25
C MET A 84 -2.32 -2.89 -7.70
N ASP A 85 -3.52 -2.88 -7.15
CA ASP A 85 -4.61 -3.73 -7.64
C ASP A 85 -4.91 -3.44 -9.12
N ILE A 86 -4.93 -2.15 -9.50
CA ILE A 86 -5.08 -1.78 -10.93
C ILE A 86 -3.90 -2.31 -11.74
N ALA A 87 -2.67 -2.21 -11.27
CA ALA A 87 -1.49 -2.72 -11.98
C ALA A 87 -1.57 -4.23 -12.24
N TRP A 88 -2.13 -5.01 -11.30
CA TRP A 88 -2.34 -6.45 -11.48
C TRP A 88 -3.44 -6.77 -12.49
N PHE A 89 -4.54 -6.03 -12.50
CA PHE A 89 -5.67 -6.27 -13.39
C PHE A 89 -5.56 -5.60 -14.75
N ARG A 90 -4.82 -4.48 -14.84
CA ARG A 90 -4.65 -3.67 -16.04
C ARG A 90 -3.18 -3.27 -16.23
N PRO A 91 -2.29 -4.26 -16.45
CA PRO A 91 -0.86 -4.01 -16.67
C PRO A 91 -0.57 -3.18 -17.93
N ASP A 92 -1.55 -3.04 -18.81
CA ASP A 92 -1.55 -2.13 -19.95
C ASP A 92 -1.70 -0.65 -19.54
N VAL A 93 -2.24 -0.38 -18.36
CA VAL A 93 -2.48 0.97 -17.83
C VAL A 93 -1.43 1.36 -16.80
N ILE A 94 -1.22 0.53 -15.81
CA ILE A 94 -0.17 0.67 -14.77
C ILE A 94 0.75 -0.54 -14.84
N LYS A 95 2.05 -0.29 -14.95
CA LYS A 95 3.05 -1.34 -15.07
C LYS A 95 3.39 -1.93 -13.69
N PRO A 96 3.09 -3.20 -13.41
CA PRO A 96 3.38 -3.81 -12.11
C PRO A 96 4.88 -3.90 -11.81
N GLU A 97 5.74 -3.85 -12.83
CA GLU A 97 7.19 -3.78 -12.72
C GLU A 97 7.73 -2.37 -12.44
N SER A 98 6.89 -1.34 -12.43
CA SER A 98 7.33 0.01 -12.09
C SER A 98 7.73 0.09 -10.61
N PHE A 99 8.59 1.04 -10.28
CA PHE A 99 9.02 1.24 -8.91
C PHE A 99 7.83 1.65 -8.03
N VAL A 100 7.87 1.23 -6.76
CA VAL A 100 6.80 1.46 -5.78
C VAL A 100 7.32 2.26 -4.58
N PRO A 101 6.46 3.01 -3.89
CA PRO A 101 6.86 3.67 -2.65
C PRO A 101 7.18 2.64 -1.57
N VAL A 102 8.10 2.99 -0.67
CA VAL A 102 8.42 2.17 0.50
C VAL A 102 7.45 2.52 1.62
N GLY A 103 6.58 1.59 1.95
CA GLY A 103 5.64 1.74 3.07
C GLY A 103 6.34 1.75 4.42
N ILE A 104 5.73 2.38 5.41
CA ILE A 104 6.26 2.52 6.77
C ILE A 104 6.67 1.17 7.39
N GLY A 105 6.01 0.08 6.97
CA GLY A 105 6.32 -1.27 7.41
C GLY A 105 7.66 -1.79 6.92
N ALA A 106 8.15 -1.33 5.76
CA ALA A 106 9.37 -1.80 5.12
C ALA A 106 10.58 -0.89 5.36
N VAL A 107 10.38 0.41 5.64
CA VAL A 107 11.44 1.44 5.75
C VAL A 107 12.62 0.97 6.57
N ALA A 108 12.40 0.52 7.80
CA ALA A 108 13.49 0.15 8.69
C ALA A 108 14.35 -1.03 8.17
N TYR A 109 13.76 -1.93 7.41
CA TYR A 109 14.50 -3.03 6.80
C TYR A 109 15.24 -2.58 5.54
N ILE A 110 14.62 -1.73 4.73
CA ILE A 110 15.27 -1.12 3.55
C ILE A 110 16.49 -0.29 3.96
N GLU A 111 16.40 0.52 5.02
CA GLU A 111 17.55 1.27 5.54
C GLU A 111 18.71 0.35 5.99
N ARG A 112 18.41 -0.81 6.55
CA ARG A 112 19.43 -1.83 6.83
C ARG A 112 20.08 -2.37 5.56
N LEU A 113 19.28 -2.67 4.54
CA LEU A 113 19.78 -3.14 3.25
C LEU A 113 20.66 -2.08 2.59
N LYS A 114 20.28 -0.80 2.64
CA LYS A 114 21.12 0.32 2.18
C LYS A 114 22.49 0.28 2.84
N SER A 115 22.51 0.21 4.16
CA SER A 115 23.77 0.16 4.93
C SER A 115 24.60 -1.08 4.62
N TYR A 116 23.96 -2.25 4.49
CA TYR A 116 24.66 -3.51 4.22
C TYR A 116 25.23 -3.58 2.79
N LEU A 117 24.50 -3.06 1.81
CA LEU A 117 24.88 -3.12 0.40
C LEU A 117 25.72 -1.91 -0.05
N GLY A 118 25.84 -0.88 0.79
CA GLY A 118 26.52 0.36 0.41
C GLY A 118 25.76 1.19 -0.63
N GLU A 119 24.44 0.99 -0.73
CA GLU A 119 23.56 1.66 -1.70
C GLU A 119 22.75 2.75 -1.01
N ASN A 120 22.52 3.85 -1.71
CA ASN A 120 21.78 4.99 -1.15
C ASN A 120 20.36 5.15 -1.70
N LYS A 121 20.08 4.52 -2.84
CA LYS A 121 18.76 4.64 -3.52
C LYS A 121 17.95 3.37 -3.36
N GLU A 122 16.68 3.53 -3.05
CA GLU A 122 15.75 2.43 -2.85
C GLU A 122 15.57 1.59 -4.12
N GLU A 123 15.57 2.23 -5.29
CA GLU A 123 15.51 1.54 -6.58
C GLU A 123 16.68 0.57 -6.78
N GLN A 124 17.88 0.96 -6.32
CA GLN A 124 19.08 0.10 -6.41
C GLN A 124 18.95 -1.11 -5.49
N ILE A 125 18.45 -0.91 -4.27
CA ILE A 125 18.16 -2.01 -3.34
C ILE A 125 17.16 -2.99 -3.96
N PHE A 126 16.04 -2.48 -4.48
CA PHE A 126 15.01 -3.32 -5.11
C PHE A 126 15.56 -4.08 -6.30
N ALA A 127 16.28 -3.40 -7.19
CA ALA A 127 16.93 -4.04 -8.35
C ALA A 127 17.94 -5.11 -7.93
N HIS A 128 18.71 -4.87 -6.87
CA HIS A 128 19.65 -5.84 -6.31
C HIS A 128 18.91 -7.08 -5.78
N MET A 129 17.89 -6.88 -4.96
CA MET A 129 17.11 -7.98 -4.38
C MET A 129 16.40 -8.82 -5.46
N ILE A 130 15.85 -8.18 -6.49
CA ILE A 130 15.23 -8.89 -7.64
C ILE A 130 16.25 -9.77 -8.36
N LYS A 131 17.49 -9.31 -8.53
CA LYS A 131 18.56 -10.11 -9.15
C LYS A 131 18.91 -11.37 -8.33
N LEU A 132 18.78 -11.29 -7.00
CA LEU A 132 19.07 -12.43 -6.13
C LEU A 132 18.01 -13.53 -6.18
N GLN A 133 16.82 -13.25 -6.74
CA GLN A 133 15.72 -14.21 -6.80
C GLN A 133 16.16 -15.56 -7.37
N LYS A 134 16.88 -15.57 -8.50
CA LYS A 134 17.33 -16.82 -9.13
C LYS A 134 18.19 -17.69 -8.24
N LYS A 135 18.96 -17.08 -7.35
CA LYS A 135 19.86 -17.78 -6.43
C LYS A 135 19.14 -18.33 -5.20
N TYR A 136 18.24 -17.54 -4.62
CA TYR A 136 17.64 -17.83 -3.31
C TYR A 136 16.19 -18.33 -3.41
N TRP A 137 15.54 -18.13 -4.55
CA TRP A 137 14.16 -18.55 -4.78
C TRP A 137 13.92 -19.03 -6.22
N PRO A 138 14.69 -20.04 -6.65
CA PRO A 138 14.64 -20.53 -8.04
C PRO A 138 13.27 -21.14 -8.40
N GLU A 139 12.52 -21.63 -7.43
CA GLU A 139 11.18 -22.23 -7.60
C GLU A 139 10.05 -21.21 -7.80
N ALA A 140 10.33 -19.92 -7.68
CA ALA A 140 9.33 -18.88 -7.91
C ALA A 140 8.80 -18.94 -9.34
N LYS A 141 7.48 -19.02 -9.48
CA LYS A 141 6.79 -19.19 -10.77
C LYS A 141 6.87 -17.98 -11.70
N ARG A 142 7.25 -16.82 -11.18
CA ARG A 142 7.43 -15.58 -11.92
C ARG A 142 8.60 -14.77 -11.38
N LYS A 143 9.06 -13.83 -12.18
CA LYS A 143 10.01 -12.80 -11.73
C LYS A 143 9.36 -11.91 -10.65
N PHE A 144 10.13 -11.57 -9.64
CA PHE A 144 9.70 -10.59 -8.64
C PHE A 144 9.63 -9.19 -9.25
N TYR A 145 8.66 -8.44 -8.81
CA TYR A 145 8.49 -7.03 -9.07
C TYR A 145 8.88 -6.19 -7.84
N PRO A 146 9.04 -4.87 -7.97
CA PRO A 146 9.36 -4.02 -6.83
C PRO A 146 8.40 -4.18 -5.64
N ILE A 147 7.12 -4.39 -5.88
CA ILE A 147 6.12 -4.61 -4.83
C ILE A 147 6.40 -5.87 -4.01
N ASP A 148 6.93 -6.94 -4.63
CA ASP A 148 7.28 -8.16 -3.89
C ASP A 148 8.43 -7.89 -2.91
N ILE A 149 9.38 -7.05 -3.30
CA ILE A 149 10.50 -6.65 -2.42
C ILE A 149 10.02 -5.76 -1.28
N GLU A 150 9.07 -4.86 -1.54
CA GLU A 150 8.44 -4.06 -0.51
C GLU A 150 7.75 -4.94 0.54
N TYR A 151 6.92 -5.88 0.11
CA TYR A 151 6.24 -6.83 1.00
C TYR A 151 7.22 -7.72 1.77
N LEU A 152 8.21 -8.29 1.09
CA LEU A 152 9.24 -9.08 1.74
C LEU A 152 9.99 -8.26 2.80
N SER A 153 10.31 -7.00 2.52
CA SER A 153 11.00 -6.12 3.46
C SER A 153 10.14 -5.84 4.70
N CYS A 154 8.83 -5.66 4.53
CA CYS A 154 7.89 -5.52 5.64
C CYS A 154 7.88 -6.79 6.52
N GLU A 155 7.78 -7.97 5.92
CA GLU A 155 7.77 -9.24 6.66
C GLU A 155 9.13 -9.56 7.28
N CYS A 156 10.24 -9.32 6.58
CA CYS A 156 11.58 -9.49 7.13
C CYS A 156 11.81 -8.58 8.35
N ARG A 157 11.31 -7.35 8.33
CA ARG A 157 11.35 -6.46 9.50
C ARG A 157 10.62 -7.08 10.70
N LYS A 158 9.42 -7.63 10.49
CA LYS A 158 8.64 -8.28 11.56
C LYS A 158 9.40 -9.48 12.12
N TYR A 159 9.87 -10.36 11.24
CA TYR A 159 10.65 -11.54 11.64
C TYR A 159 11.92 -11.15 12.41
N TYR A 160 12.68 -10.19 11.89
CA TYR A 160 13.90 -9.71 12.53
C TYR A 160 13.64 -9.18 13.94
N SER A 161 12.59 -8.43 14.13
CA SER A 161 12.25 -7.91 15.45
C SER A 161 11.77 -9.01 16.38
N TYR A 162 11.04 -10.01 15.88
CA TYR A 162 10.66 -11.18 16.66
C TYR A 162 11.90 -11.93 17.16
N VAL A 163 12.85 -12.22 16.27
CA VAL A 163 14.08 -12.94 16.62
C VAL A 163 14.95 -12.16 17.64
N ASN A 164 14.94 -10.84 17.56
CA ASN A 164 15.72 -10.01 18.50
C ASN A 164 14.94 -9.62 19.76
N GLY A 165 13.76 -10.17 19.98
CA GLY A 165 12.94 -9.86 21.15
C GLY A 165 12.47 -8.41 21.22
N THR A 166 12.55 -7.65 20.11
CA THR A 166 12.04 -6.29 20.07
C THR A 166 10.56 -6.31 19.76
N LYS A 167 9.77 -5.64 20.60
CA LYS A 167 8.34 -5.54 20.41
C LYS A 167 8.02 -4.72 19.17
N LEU A 168 7.51 -5.38 18.12
CA LEU A 168 7.26 -4.72 16.84
C LEU A 168 5.91 -4.06 16.75
N PHE A 169 4.92 -4.59 17.43
CA PHE A 169 3.54 -4.22 17.24
C PHE A 169 2.73 -4.58 18.48
N GLU A 170 2.28 -3.57 19.20
CA GLU A 170 1.19 -3.74 20.14
C GLU A 170 -0.10 -3.48 19.37
N GLY A 171 -0.64 -4.53 18.75
CA GLY A 171 -1.99 -4.50 18.24
C GLY A 171 -2.96 -4.28 19.39
N LYS A 172 -3.56 -3.11 19.49
CA LYS A 172 -4.59 -2.82 20.49
C LYS A 172 -5.85 -3.67 20.33
N ASN A 173 -6.02 -4.30 19.17
CA ASN A 173 -7.20 -5.09 18.82
C ASN A 173 -6.74 -6.39 18.13
N LEU A 174 -6.23 -7.32 18.89
CA LEU A 174 -6.16 -8.70 18.44
C LEU A 174 -7.60 -9.18 18.23
N PHE A 175 -7.91 -9.59 17.00
CA PHE A 175 -9.14 -10.29 16.73
C PHE A 175 -9.06 -11.64 17.49
N HIS A 176 -9.81 -11.73 18.56
CA HIS A 176 -10.06 -13.02 19.19
C HIS A 176 -11.35 -13.57 18.58
N PRO A 177 -11.27 -14.61 17.72
CA PRO A 177 -12.47 -15.28 17.26
C PRO A 177 -13.22 -15.72 18.52
N LYS A 178 -14.49 -15.34 18.64
CA LYS A 178 -15.35 -15.87 19.69
C LYS A 178 -15.40 -17.39 19.49
N GLN A 179 -14.93 -18.13 20.48
CA GLN A 179 -15.13 -19.56 20.53
C GLN A 179 -16.62 -19.89 20.58
#